data_2456ea503fb45dfb40dbca2917e055d7
#
_entry.id   2456ea503fb45dfb40dbca2917e055d7
#
_cell.length_a   1.000
_cell.length_b   1.000
_cell.length_c   1.000
_cell.angle_alpha   90.00
_cell.angle_beta   90.00
_cell.angle_gamma   90.00
#
_symmetry.space_group_name_H-M   'P 1'
#
loop_
_entity.id
_entity.type
_entity.pdbx_description
1 polymer ?
#
loop_
_entity_poly.entity_id
_entity_poly.type
_entity_poly.pdbx_seq_one_letter_code
_entity_poly.pdbx_strand_id
1 'polypeptide(L)'
;MAPETEVEGCAFCAIAQGRDRSVEVLCEDRDWVAFFPLKPATPGHTLVIPRRHVADLWKVDPPLGAELMAAVIRVGRAIDRALKPEGMNLISSAGEIAEQTMFHLHLHVVPRWHRDGFGKIWPIDDKFDDANLDDVADLIREECQTP
;
A
#
# COMPACT_ATOMS: atom_id res chain seq x y z
N MET A 1 19.63 -14.83 11.19
CA MET A 1 19.77 -13.36 11.14
C MET A 1 18.40 -12.77 11.44
N ALA A 2 18.31 -11.91 12.43
CA ALA A 2 17.06 -11.18 12.64
C ALA A 2 16.80 -10.36 11.36
N PRO A 3 15.55 -10.26 10.86
CA PRO A 3 15.27 -9.41 9.73
C PRO A 3 15.69 -7.98 10.08
N GLU A 4 16.38 -7.31 9.16
CA GLU A 4 16.75 -5.91 9.33
C GLU A 4 15.46 -5.12 9.57
N THR A 5 15.29 -4.66 10.80
CA THR A 5 14.08 -3.91 11.18
C THR A 5 14.07 -2.52 10.58
N GLU A 6 15.21 -2.09 10.04
CA GLU A 6 15.44 -0.74 9.53
C GLU A 6 16.51 -0.76 8.43
N VAL A 7 16.37 0.12 7.44
CA VAL A 7 17.37 0.37 6.39
C VAL A 7 17.85 1.81 6.50
N GLU A 8 19.17 1.99 6.57
CA GLU A 8 19.81 3.31 6.63
C GLU A 8 19.43 4.14 5.39
N GLY A 9 19.07 5.41 5.61
CA GLY A 9 18.66 6.32 4.54
C GLY A 9 17.24 6.13 4.05
N CYS A 10 16.48 5.15 4.56
CA CYS A 10 15.07 4.98 4.23
C CYS A 10 14.22 6.01 4.99
N ALA A 11 13.57 6.93 4.25
CA ALA A 11 12.70 7.94 4.84
C ALA A 11 11.52 7.33 5.60
N PHE A 12 10.94 6.23 5.12
CA PHE A 12 9.83 5.57 5.80
C PHE A 12 10.26 4.82 7.05
N CYS A 13 11.49 4.31 7.11
CA CYS A 13 12.06 3.81 8.37
C CYS A 13 12.18 4.95 9.41
N ALA A 14 12.62 6.13 8.99
CA ALA A 14 12.72 7.28 9.88
C ALA A 14 11.36 7.72 10.44
N ILE A 15 10.32 7.74 9.60
CA ILE A 15 8.93 8.00 10.02
C ILE A 15 8.44 6.90 10.96
N ALA A 16 8.61 5.64 10.59
CA ALA A 16 8.17 4.49 11.37
C ALA A 16 8.78 4.43 12.78
N GLN A 17 10.01 4.90 12.92
CA GLN A 17 10.72 4.97 14.21
C GLN A 17 10.52 6.32 14.95
N GLY A 18 9.71 7.22 14.41
CA GLY A 18 9.42 8.51 15.03
C GLY A 18 10.56 9.52 14.99
N ARG A 19 11.60 9.29 14.16
CA ARG A 19 12.72 10.22 13.98
C ARG A 19 12.38 11.34 13.00
N ASP A 20 11.61 11.05 11.96
CA ASP A 20 11.06 12.07 11.06
C ASP A 20 9.64 12.44 11.51
N ARG A 21 9.48 13.67 11.96
CA ARG A 21 8.22 14.24 12.41
C ARG A 21 7.67 15.31 11.47
N SER A 22 8.17 15.38 10.24
CA SER A 22 7.70 16.33 9.22
C SER A 22 6.37 15.89 8.59
N VAL A 23 5.95 14.65 8.81
CA VAL A 23 4.66 14.12 8.33
C VAL A 23 3.59 14.18 9.43
N GLU A 24 2.33 14.31 9.00
CA GLU A 24 1.18 14.23 9.91
C GLU A 24 0.82 12.77 10.17
N VAL A 25 1.16 12.27 11.36
CA VAL A 25 0.77 10.93 11.81
C VAL A 25 -0.68 10.96 12.28
N LEU A 26 -1.50 10.09 11.73
CA LEU A 26 -2.94 10.01 12.00
C LEU A 26 -3.28 8.98 13.06
N CYS A 27 -2.71 7.81 12.95
CA CYS A 27 -2.78 6.75 13.94
C CYS A 27 -1.64 5.76 13.76
N GLU A 28 -1.35 5.04 14.82
CA GLU A 28 -0.25 4.08 14.84
C GLU A 28 -0.54 2.95 15.84
N ASP A 29 0.21 1.87 15.70
CA ASP A 29 0.22 0.76 16.63
C ASP A 29 1.65 0.22 16.75
N ARG A 30 1.82 -0.92 17.43
CA ARG A 30 3.12 -1.55 17.63
C ARG A 30 3.85 -1.86 16.33
N ASP A 31 3.11 -2.33 15.32
CA ASP A 31 3.69 -2.89 14.09
C ASP A 31 3.50 -2.00 12.86
N TRP A 32 2.76 -0.91 12.94
CA TRP A 32 2.46 -0.04 11.80
C TRP A 32 2.23 1.44 12.20
N VAL A 33 2.35 2.30 11.18
CA VAL A 33 2.07 3.75 11.26
C VAL A 33 1.23 4.18 10.06
N ALA A 34 0.27 5.05 10.29
CA ALA A 34 -0.53 5.70 9.23
C ALA A 34 -0.33 7.21 9.26
N PHE A 35 -0.03 7.79 8.10
CA PHE A 35 0.28 9.22 7.97
C PHE A 35 -0.10 9.76 6.60
N PHE A 36 -0.17 11.09 6.47
CA PHE A 36 -0.39 11.71 5.17
C PHE A 36 0.90 11.74 4.35
N PRO A 37 0.87 11.36 3.05
CA PRO A 37 2.00 11.58 2.16
C PRO A 37 2.23 13.08 1.96
N LEU A 38 3.47 13.46 1.60
CA LEU A 38 3.82 14.86 1.32
C LEU A 38 3.00 15.48 0.18
N LYS A 39 2.59 14.65 -0.78
CA LYS A 39 1.74 15.05 -1.92
C LYS A 39 0.54 14.12 -1.99
N PRO A 40 -0.51 14.36 -1.21
CA PRO A 40 -1.72 13.55 -1.27
C PRO A 40 -2.43 13.69 -2.62
N ALA A 41 -2.87 12.56 -3.18
CA ALA A 41 -3.61 12.53 -4.45
C ALA A 41 -5.03 13.08 -4.32
N THR A 42 -5.63 12.90 -3.15
CA THR A 42 -6.95 13.42 -2.78
C THR A 42 -6.95 13.83 -1.30
N PRO A 43 -7.89 14.66 -0.86
CA PRO A 43 -8.02 14.96 0.58
C PRO A 43 -8.23 13.67 1.39
N GLY A 44 -7.40 13.44 2.41
CA GLY A 44 -7.46 12.24 3.23
C GLY A 44 -6.70 11.02 2.67
N HIS A 45 -6.02 11.13 1.54
CA HIS A 45 -5.11 10.10 1.06
C HIS A 45 -4.08 9.78 2.17
N THR A 46 -4.09 8.56 2.64
CA THR A 46 -3.30 8.08 3.78
C THR A 46 -2.41 6.93 3.36
N LEU A 47 -1.17 6.92 3.85
CA LEU A 47 -0.28 5.78 3.75
C LEU A 47 -0.33 4.98 5.04
N VAL A 48 -0.36 3.66 4.92
CA VAL A 48 -0.14 2.70 6.02
C VAL A 48 1.14 1.96 5.73
N ILE A 49 2.11 2.05 6.64
CA ILE A 49 3.41 1.40 6.50
C ILE A 49 3.70 0.48 7.68
N PRO A 50 4.40 -0.65 7.50
CA PRO A 50 4.96 -1.40 8.62
C PRO A 50 6.12 -0.64 9.27
N ARG A 51 6.31 -0.82 10.60
CA ARG A 51 7.50 -0.29 11.27
C ARG A 51 8.76 -1.03 10.88
N ARG A 52 8.66 -2.33 10.65
CA ARG A 52 9.73 -3.15 10.09
C ARG A 52 9.89 -2.85 8.60
N HIS A 53 11.14 -2.69 8.16
CA HIS A 53 11.41 -2.51 6.74
C HIS A 53 11.08 -3.78 5.95
N VAL A 54 10.19 -3.66 5.00
CA VAL A 54 9.86 -4.67 3.99
C VAL A 54 9.70 -3.92 2.67
N ALA A 55 10.32 -4.37 1.61
CA ALA A 55 10.36 -3.61 0.36
C ALA A 55 8.99 -3.48 -0.31
N ASP A 56 8.22 -4.56 -0.33
CA ASP A 56 6.90 -4.61 -0.98
C ASP A 56 5.99 -5.69 -0.37
N LEU A 57 4.74 -5.74 -0.82
CA LEU A 57 3.71 -6.64 -0.30
C LEU A 57 4.05 -8.12 -0.49
N TRP A 58 4.76 -8.49 -1.55
CA TRP A 58 5.08 -9.88 -1.87
C TRP A 58 6.17 -10.47 -0.98
N LYS A 59 6.84 -9.63 -0.20
CA LYS A 59 7.89 -10.02 0.77
C LYS A 59 7.41 -10.00 2.22
N VAL A 60 6.14 -9.71 2.44
CA VAL A 60 5.53 -9.69 3.77
C VAL A 60 5.26 -11.12 4.24
N ASP A 61 5.62 -11.43 5.48
CA ASP A 61 5.17 -12.67 6.12
C ASP A 61 3.67 -12.59 6.50
N PRO A 62 2.98 -13.73 6.56
CA PRO A 62 1.54 -13.75 6.80
C PRO A 62 1.08 -13.02 8.08
N PRO A 63 1.77 -13.12 9.24
CA PRO A 63 1.38 -12.37 10.45
C PRO A 63 1.39 -10.85 10.23
N LEU A 64 2.46 -10.30 9.66
CA LEU A 64 2.53 -8.87 9.37
C LEU A 64 1.51 -8.46 8.31
N GLY A 65 1.28 -9.30 7.30
CA GLY A 65 0.24 -9.05 6.29
C GLY A 65 -1.15 -8.94 6.90
N ALA A 66 -1.49 -9.78 7.86
CA ALA A 66 -2.76 -9.74 8.59
C ALA A 66 -2.90 -8.44 9.40
N GLU A 67 -1.84 -8.03 10.12
CA GLU A 67 -1.81 -6.77 10.90
C GLU A 67 -1.96 -5.54 10.00
N LEU A 68 -1.26 -5.51 8.87
CA LEU A 68 -1.36 -4.40 7.90
C LEU A 68 -2.76 -4.31 7.28
N MET A 69 -3.39 -5.44 6.97
CA MET A 69 -4.76 -5.43 6.44
C MET A 69 -5.76 -4.96 7.50
N ALA A 70 -5.60 -5.38 8.75
CA ALA A 70 -6.42 -4.88 9.87
C ALA A 70 -6.24 -3.36 10.06
N ALA A 71 -4.99 -2.86 9.96
CA ALA A 71 -4.69 -1.44 9.99
C ALA A 71 -5.37 -0.66 8.87
N VAL A 72 -5.28 -1.14 7.64
CA VAL A 72 -5.94 -0.54 6.46
C VAL A 72 -7.45 -0.46 6.64
N ILE A 73 -8.08 -1.54 7.13
CA ILE A 73 -9.53 -1.56 7.40
C ILE A 73 -9.87 -0.52 8.48
N ARG A 74 -9.09 -0.43 9.55
CA ARG A 74 -9.29 0.56 10.62
C ARG A 74 -9.18 1.98 10.09
N VAL A 75 -8.11 2.29 9.34
CA VAL A 75 -7.87 3.60 8.73
C VAL A 75 -8.96 3.95 7.71
N GLY A 76 -9.28 3.03 6.81
CA GLY A 76 -10.31 3.22 5.79
C GLY A 76 -11.68 3.52 6.40
N ARG A 77 -12.09 2.78 7.44
CA ARG A 77 -13.33 3.06 8.17
C ARG A 77 -13.33 4.42 8.88
N ALA A 78 -12.16 4.86 9.38
CA ALA A 78 -12.02 6.18 9.98
C ALA A 78 -12.18 7.28 8.93
N ILE A 79 -11.54 7.14 7.78
CA ILE A 79 -11.69 8.06 6.63
C ILE A 79 -13.15 8.11 6.16
N ASP A 80 -13.78 6.95 6.01
CA ASP A 80 -15.19 6.87 5.58
C ASP A 80 -16.13 7.64 6.52
N ARG A 81 -15.99 7.46 7.82
CA ARG A 81 -16.81 8.18 8.80
C ARG A 81 -16.51 9.68 8.84
N ALA A 82 -15.25 10.07 8.69
CA ALA A 82 -14.81 11.45 8.82
C ALA A 82 -15.11 12.29 7.56
N LEU A 83 -14.86 11.73 6.38
CA LEU A 83 -14.89 12.47 5.13
C LEU A 83 -16.05 12.09 4.20
N LYS A 84 -16.68 10.94 4.44
CA LYS A 84 -17.82 10.42 3.65
C LYS A 84 -17.54 10.45 2.14
N PRO A 85 -16.45 9.82 1.67
CA PRO A 85 -16.14 9.77 0.26
C PRO A 85 -17.19 8.97 -0.51
N GLU A 86 -17.27 9.20 -1.83
CA GLU A 86 -18.15 8.43 -2.72
C GLU A 86 -17.57 7.04 -3.06
N GLY A 87 -16.29 6.85 -2.86
CA GLY A 87 -15.58 5.59 -3.03
C GLY A 87 -14.21 5.62 -2.37
N MET A 88 -13.51 4.49 -2.38
CA MET A 88 -12.17 4.39 -1.81
C MET A 88 -11.36 3.32 -2.55
N ASN A 89 -10.09 3.62 -2.82
CA ASN A 89 -9.15 2.66 -3.37
C ASN A 89 -8.12 2.27 -2.30
N LEU A 90 -7.76 1.00 -2.31
CA LEU A 90 -6.55 0.48 -1.67
C LEU A 90 -5.56 0.11 -2.77
N ILE A 91 -4.37 0.74 -2.74
CA ILE A 91 -3.35 0.55 -3.78
C ILE A 91 -2.04 0.14 -3.11
N SER A 92 -1.43 -0.91 -3.65
CA SER A 92 -0.07 -1.34 -3.32
C SER A 92 0.70 -1.52 -4.61
N SER A 93 1.90 -0.95 -4.68
CA SER A 93 2.79 -1.07 -5.84
C SER A 93 4.05 -1.82 -5.44
N ALA A 94 4.48 -2.75 -6.27
CA ALA A 94 5.72 -3.52 -6.11
C ALA A 94 6.54 -3.45 -7.39
N GLY A 95 7.71 -2.82 -7.31
CA GLY A 95 8.61 -2.60 -8.43
C GLY A 95 8.35 -1.29 -9.21
N GLU A 96 9.39 -0.81 -9.89
CA GLU A 96 9.37 0.46 -10.64
C GLU A 96 8.32 0.48 -11.76
N ILE A 97 8.12 -0.63 -12.46
CA ILE A 97 7.12 -0.76 -13.54
C ILE A 97 5.69 -0.60 -12.99
N ALA A 98 5.47 -0.95 -11.72
CA ALA A 98 4.20 -0.74 -11.02
C ALA A 98 4.16 0.60 -10.27
N GLU A 99 5.07 1.54 -10.62
CA GLU A 99 5.15 2.90 -10.07
C GLU A 99 5.54 2.96 -8.58
N GLN A 100 6.22 1.93 -8.06
CA GLN A 100 6.82 2.02 -6.73
C GLN A 100 8.06 2.92 -6.78
N THR A 101 8.04 4.01 -6.02
CA THR A 101 9.14 4.98 -5.93
C THR A 101 9.91 4.90 -4.60
N MET A 102 9.26 4.43 -3.55
CA MET A 102 9.84 4.20 -2.23
C MET A 102 9.82 2.68 -1.94
N PHE A 103 11.02 2.07 -1.78
CA PHE A 103 11.16 0.63 -1.56
C PHE A 103 11.07 0.25 -0.06
N HIS A 104 10.08 0.77 0.57
CA HIS A 104 9.53 0.39 1.86
C HIS A 104 8.02 0.27 1.66
N LEU A 105 7.46 -0.89 1.96
CA LEU A 105 6.04 -1.18 1.75
C LEU A 105 5.14 -0.06 2.27
N HIS A 106 4.26 0.40 1.43
CA HIS A 106 3.22 1.34 1.80
C HIS A 106 1.93 1.02 1.07
N LEU A 107 0.86 1.04 1.82
CA LEU A 107 -0.50 0.80 1.34
C LEU A 107 -1.21 2.15 1.27
N HIS A 108 -1.60 2.54 0.06
CA HIS A 108 -2.33 3.79 -0.16
C HIS A 108 -3.82 3.55 0.09
N VAL A 109 -4.38 4.27 1.05
CA VAL A 109 -5.84 4.36 1.25
C VAL A 109 -6.27 5.70 0.67
N VAL A 110 -6.96 5.66 -0.46
CA VAL A 110 -7.28 6.85 -1.25
C VAL A 110 -8.79 7.04 -1.31
N PRO A 111 -9.34 8.00 -0.56
CA PRO A 111 -10.75 8.37 -0.70
C PRO A 111 -11.01 9.05 -2.05
N ARG A 112 -12.16 8.78 -2.64
CA ARG A 112 -12.48 9.19 -4.00
C ARG A 112 -13.81 9.95 -4.05
N TRP A 113 -13.84 10.98 -4.87
CA TRP A 113 -15.04 11.76 -5.18
C TRP A 113 -15.17 11.97 -6.68
N HIS A 114 -16.39 12.26 -7.11
CA HIS A 114 -16.61 12.66 -8.48
C HIS A 114 -15.76 13.91 -8.82
N ARG A 115 -15.00 13.84 -9.92
CA ARG A 115 -14.09 14.92 -10.37
C ARG A 115 -12.96 15.26 -9.38
N ASP A 116 -12.45 14.28 -8.65
CA ASP A 116 -11.33 14.45 -7.72
C ASP A 116 -9.96 14.65 -8.39
N GLY A 117 -9.90 14.55 -9.72
CA GLY A 117 -8.66 14.73 -10.49
C GLY A 117 -7.72 13.53 -10.49
N PHE A 118 -8.03 12.47 -9.76
CA PHE A 118 -7.17 11.27 -9.68
C PHE A 118 -7.07 10.50 -11.00
N GLY A 119 -8.14 10.48 -11.78
CA GLY A 119 -8.22 9.73 -13.03
C GLY A 119 -8.64 8.26 -12.83
N LYS A 120 -8.36 7.44 -13.84
CA LYS A 120 -8.70 6.01 -13.87
C LYS A 120 -7.48 5.17 -13.51
N ILE A 121 -7.70 4.11 -12.75
CA ILE A 121 -6.67 3.13 -12.39
C ILE A 121 -6.44 2.14 -13.53
N TRP A 122 -7.50 1.77 -14.25
CA TRP A 122 -7.45 0.78 -15.32
C TRP A 122 -7.14 1.44 -16.66
N PRO A 123 -6.37 0.77 -17.55
CA PRO A 123 -6.11 1.27 -18.89
C PRO A 123 -7.42 1.53 -19.66
N ILE A 124 -7.40 2.56 -20.50
CA ILE A 124 -8.57 2.96 -21.30
C ILE A 124 -8.77 2.03 -22.50
N ASP A 125 -7.64 1.59 -23.09
CA ASP A 125 -7.63 0.73 -24.25
C ASP A 125 -7.33 -0.72 -23.84
N ASP A 126 -8.21 -1.64 -24.21
CA ASP A 126 -7.96 -3.07 -24.09
C ASP A 126 -7.04 -3.51 -25.22
N LYS A 127 -5.75 -3.53 -24.95
CA LYS A 127 -4.70 -3.99 -25.90
C LYS A 127 -4.14 -5.36 -25.54
N PHE A 128 -4.73 -6.01 -24.55
CA PHE A 128 -4.26 -7.29 -24.09
C PHE A 128 -4.74 -8.40 -25.04
N ASP A 129 -3.79 -9.17 -25.60
CA ASP A 129 -4.06 -10.39 -26.34
C ASP A 129 -4.22 -11.54 -25.35
N ASP A 130 -5.42 -12.10 -25.26
CA ASP A 130 -5.78 -13.19 -24.35
C ASP A 130 -5.51 -14.60 -24.92
N ALA A 131 -4.79 -14.71 -26.06
CA ALA A 131 -4.53 -15.97 -26.77
C ALA A 131 -3.88 -17.07 -25.90
N ASN A 132 -3.23 -16.72 -24.77
CA ASN A 132 -2.51 -17.64 -23.90
C ASN A 132 -3.04 -17.64 -22.45
N LEU A 133 -4.25 -17.18 -22.20
CA LEU A 133 -4.78 -17.07 -20.83
C LEU A 133 -4.89 -18.42 -20.12
N ASP A 134 -5.25 -19.49 -20.85
CA ASP A 134 -5.36 -20.83 -20.26
C ASP A 134 -3.99 -21.35 -19.81
N ASP A 135 -2.94 -21.18 -20.63
CA ASP A 135 -1.57 -21.58 -20.30
C ASP A 135 -1.06 -20.79 -19.07
N VAL A 136 -1.32 -19.49 -19.04
CA VAL A 136 -0.96 -18.63 -17.90
C VAL A 136 -1.71 -19.04 -16.62
N ALA A 137 -2.99 -19.39 -16.76
CA ALA A 137 -3.79 -19.86 -15.63
C ALA A 137 -3.24 -21.17 -15.04
N ASP A 138 -2.79 -22.08 -15.87
CA ASP A 138 -2.21 -23.36 -15.44
C ASP A 138 -0.88 -23.14 -14.70
N LEU A 139 -0.01 -22.28 -15.20
CA LEU A 139 1.24 -21.88 -14.52
C LEU A 139 0.97 -21.29 -13.14
N ILE A 140 0.03 -20.38 -13.03
CA ILE A 140 -0.33 -19.75 -11.75
C ILE A 140 -0.93 -20.78 -10.77
N ARG A 141 -1.79 -21.69 -11.25
CA ARG A 141 -2.38 -22.73 -10.39
C ARG A 141 -1.31 -23.65 -9.82
N GLU A 142 -0.31 -24.01 -10.61
CA GLU A 142 0.81 -24.84 -10.16
C GLU A 142 1.56 -24.14 -9.01
N GLU A 143 1.92 -22.88 -9.19
CA GLU A 143 2.63 -22.10 -8.17
C GLU A 143 1.78 -21.84 -6.91
N CYS A 144 0.46 -21.65 -7.04
CA CYS A 144 -0.43 -21.49 -5.89
C CYS A 144 -0.53 -22.73 -4.98
N GLN A 145 -0.11 -23.90 -5.44
CA GLN A 145 -0.07 -25.13 -4.64
C GLN A 145 1.24 -25.25 -3.84
N THR A 146 2.23 -24.43 -4.15
CA THR A 146 3.50 -24.37 -3.42
C THR A 146 3.32 -23.48 -2.19
N PRO A 147 3.58 -23.98 -0.97
CA PRO A 147 3.40 -23.21 0.27
C PRO A 147 4.41 -22.07 0.43
#